data_759d846680527b0946d5c62e92b7a7c4
#
_entry.id   759d846680527b0946d5c62e92b7a7c4
#
_cell.length_a   1.000
_cell.length_b   1.000
_cell.length_c   1.000
_cell.angle_alpha   90.00
_cell.angle_beta   90.00
_cell.angle_gamma   90.00
#
_symmetry.space_group_name_H-M   'P 1'
#
loop_
_entity.id
_entity.type
_entity.pdbx_description
1 polymer ?
#
loop_
_entity_poly.entity_id
_entity_poly.type
_entity_poly.pdbx_seq_one_letter_code
_entity_poly.pdbx_strand_id
1 'polypeptide(L)'
;MNDDKIGLSRRKMLVGLGAVGVASAGAGLGTTAYFNDTESFEGNTLTAGSLDLFVDYEASYDSDGTVVNQAETAAGKQDGTPAGMFYDLDDVKPGDSGHVEFCFRIVDNPSYMWACGDLSQAENGMSEPEMSVDDTPDLGELGDAINARLVFCERDEAGDFVEGEELVSGSLVDVIAAITGGVPLDGMGMAGMTPGDQAEYSEVVEPEEGESYITGPCVCLFWEIPTGVGNEIQTDSLTMNFEFHAVQSRHNDGTANPCVPSITTRTGEGFAKQEEFATQQETSFARGRFGNNGSSGSWEVAVGPDVGSADTENYVWSSGTTVPFSYTYNGSGNASFTLDGVNVGSAIPAPSGKLAITTKADEATVSVANLSLDLNGAPTALSGPDAISATNDGADRDITYLVFDTDAADVANAFTISGDVTVSLQGDYSGSEEGVAFDISVE
;
A
#
# COMPACT_ATOMS: atom_id res chain seq x y z
N MET A 1 -51.33 -3.04 38.12
CA MET A 1 -50.07 -2.83 37.42
C MET A 1 -49.70 -4.19 36.83
N ASN A 2 -49.99 -4.38 35.56
CA ASN A 2 -49.69 -5.63 34.84
C ASN A 2 -48.38 -5.44 34.11
N ASP A 3 -47.38 -6.19 34.50
CA ASP A 3 -46.12 -6.34 33.75
C ASP A 3 -46.37 -7.31 32.58
N ASP A 4 -46.68 -6.78 31.41
CA ASP A 4 -46.67 -7.57 30.17
C ASP A 4 -45.23 -7.66 29.66
N LYS A 5 -44.54 -8.74 30.09
CA LYS A 5 -43.28 -9.14 29.45
C LYS A 5 -43.56 -9.69 28.07
N ILE A 6 -43.18 -8.93 27.04
CA ILE A 6 -43.22 -9.38 25.66
C ILE A 6 -42.12 -10.45 25.47
N GLY A 7 -42.52 -11.72 25.57
CA GLY A 7 -41.65 -12.86 25.29
C GLY A 7 -41.46 -13.04 23.78
N LEU A 8 -40.39 -12.54 23.25
CA LEU A 8 -39.96 -12.85 21.88
C LEU A 8 -39.51 -14.31 21.81
N SER A 9 -40.25 -15.16 21.12
CA SER A 9 -39.88 -16.55 20.90
C SER A 9 -38.67 -16.62 19.97
N ARG A 10 -37.72 -17.54 20.26
CA ARG A 10 -36.51 -17.80 19.42
C ARG A 10 -36.84 -17.95 17.93
N ARG A 11 -38.05 -18.37 17.58
CA ARG A 11 -38.53 -18.53 16.21
C ARG A 11 -38.81 -17.20 15.52
N LYS A 12 -39.23 -16.17 16.27
CA LYS A 12 -39.44 -14.80 15.73
C LYS A 12 -38.12 -14.07 15.56
N MET A 13 -37.15 -14.36 16.43
CA MET A 13 -35.78 -13.83 16.31
C MET A 13 -35.05 -14.39 15.09
N LEU A 14 -35.21 -15.70 14.82
CA LEU A 14 -34.64 -16.34 13.62
C LEU A 14 -35.26 -15.83 12.30
N VAL A 15 -36.55 -15.46 12.30
CA VAL A 15 -37.22 -14.90 11.12
C VAL A 15 -36.75 -13.46 10.86
N GLY A 16 -36.48 -12.67 11.92
CA GLY A 16 -35.90 -11.31 11.79
C GLY A 16 -34.48 -11.32 11.23
N LEU A 17 -33.65 -12.23 11.74
CA LEU A 17 -32.30 -12.44 11.23
C LEU A 17 -32.25 -13.01 9.81
N GLY A 18 -33.24 -13.87 9.45
CA GLY A 18 -33.36 -14.41 8.09
C GLY A 18 -33.73 -13.35 7.04
N ALA A 19 -34.47 -12.30 7.43
CA ALA A 19 -34.86 -11.22 6.52
C ALA A 19 -33.69 -10.24 6.22
N VAL A 20 -32.78 -10.09 7.18
CA VAL A 20 -31.56 -9.31 6.97
C VAL A 20 -30.55 -10.10 6.12
N GLY A 21 -30.47 -11.44 6.30
CA GLY A 21 -29.58 -12.31 5.54
C GLY A 21 -29.93 -12.45 4.05
N VAL A 22 -31.22 -12.32 3.68
CA VAL A 22 -31.65 -12.44 2.27
C VAL A 22 -31.46 -11.13 1.49
N ALA A 23 -31.43 -9.97 2.18
CA ALA A 23 -31.11 -8.69 1.54
C ALA A 23 -29.60 -8.53 1.29
N SER A 24 -28.75 -9.26 2.04
CA SER A 24 -27.29 -9.20 1.86
C SER A 24 -26.72 -10.26 0.91
N ALA A 25 -27.53 -11.28 0.52
CA ALA A 25 -27.10 -12.32 -0.41
C ALA A 25 -27.16 -11.91 -1.89
N GLY A 26 -27.70 -10.71 -2.19
CA GLY A 26 -27.78 -10.16 -3.55
C GLY A 26 -26.75 -9.10 -3.88
N ALA A 27 -25.90 -8.72 -2.93
CA ALA A 27 -24.89 -7.68 -3.11
C ALA A 27 -23.54 -8.17 -2.60
N GLY A 28 -23.10 -9.30 -3.10
CA GLY A 28 -21.77 -9.82 -2.82
C GLY A 28 -20.77 -9.26 -3.80
N LEU A 29 -20.30 -8.06 -3.58
CA LEU A 29 -19.02 -7.52 -4.02
C LEU A 29 -18.86 -6.15 -3.31
N GLY A 30 -17.93 -6.09 -2.38
CA GLY A 30 -17.24 -4.91 -1.88
C GLY A 30 -18.07 -3.65 -1.62
N THR A 31 -18.86 -3.61 -0.53
CA THR A 31 -19.31 -2.33 0.00
C THR A 31 -18.62 -2.10 1.33
N THR A 32 -17.71 -1.14 1.38
CA THR A 32 -17.43 -0.41 2.62
C THR A 32 -18.77 0.18 3.05
N ALA A 33 -19.40 -0.42 4.06
CA ALA A 33 -20.67 0.05 4.56
C ALA A 33 -20.49 1.39 5.27
N TYR A 34 -20.73 2.48 4.57
CA TYR A 34 -21.09 3.74 5.17
C TYR A 34 -22.52 3.57 5.73
N PHE A 35 -22.63 3.28 7.03
CA PHE A 35 -23.91 3.31 7.73
C PHE A 35 -24.26 4.77 8.00
N ASN A 36 -25.10 5.32 7.15
CA ASN A 36 -25.80 6.54 7.44
C ASN A 36 -27.30 6.28 7.21
N ASP A 37 -27.94 5.67 8.20
CA ASP A 37 -29.38 5.55 8.23
C ASP A 37 -29.87 5.87 9.65
N THR A 38 -30.80 6.83 9.74
CA THR A 38 -31.33 7.35 10.99
C THR A 38 -32.68 6.67 11.24
N GLU A 39 -32.65 5.42 11.66
CA GLU A 39 -33.79 4.74 12.27
C GLU A 39 -33.53 4.65 13.76
N SER A 40 -34.23 5.48 14.57
CA SER A 40 -34.06 5.53 16.00
C SER A 40 -34.74 4.33 16.67
N PHE A 41 -33.98 3.29 16.96
CA PHE A 41 -34.34 2.29 17.94
C PHE A 41 -33.70 2.69 19.27
N GLU A 42 -34.46 3.38 20.13
CA GLU A 42 -33.98 3.80 21.44
C GLU A 42 -33.61 2.59 22.30
N GLY A 43 -32.35 2.53 22.73
CA GLY A 43 -31.83 1.54 23.67
C GLY A 43 -30.98 0.42 23.06
N ASN A 44 -30.71 0.40 21.75
CA ASN A 44 -29.74 -0.51 21.15
C ASN A 44 -28.45 0.25 20.83
N THR A 45 -27.41 0.00 21.59
CA THR A 45 -26.08 0.55 21.32
C THR A 45 -25.26 -0.53 20.62
N LEU A 46 -24.88 -0.30 19.37
CA LEU A 46 -23.84 -1.05 18.68
C LEU A 46 -22.60 -0.16 18.71
N THR A 47 -21.59 -0.60 19.44
CA THR A 47 -20.29 0.06 19.44
C THR A 47 -19.42 -0.67 18.41
N ALA A 48 -18.87 0.06 17.43
CA ALA A 48 -17.85 -0.47 16.56
C ALA A 48 -16.59 -0.75 17.42
N GLY A 49 -15.96 -1.90 17.22
CA GLY A 49 -14.68 -2.20 17.85
C GLY A 49 -13.62 -1.19 17.38
N SER A 50 -12.78 -0.73 18.28
CA SER A 50 -11.59 0.04 17.96
C SER A 50 -10.40 -0.90 17.72
N LEU A 51 -9.39 -0.40 17.04
CA LEU A 51 -8.08 -1.03 16.94
C LEU A 51 -7.08 0.04 17.35
N ASP A 52 -6.49 -0.14 18.52
CA ASP A 52 -5.45 0.76 19.03
C ASP A 52 -4.16 -0.03 19.20
N LEU A 53 -3.08 0.46 18.60
CA LEU A 53 -1.73 -0.09 18.72
C LEU A 53 -0.89 0.78 19.66
N PHE A 54 -0.33 0.15 20.67
CA PHE A 54 0.66 0.75 21.57
C PHE A 54 2.00 0.07 21.36
N VAL A 55 3.06 0.87 21.25
CA VAL A 55 4.43 0.39 21.12
C VAL A 55 5.21 0.80 22.37
N ASP A 56 5.62 -0.18 23.16
CA ASP A 56 6.57 0.03 24.25
C ASP A 56 7.99 -0.18 23.70
N TYR A 57 8.91 0.71 24.00
CA TYR A 57 10.29 0.56 23.57
C TYR A 57 11.29 0.79 24.70
N GLU A 58 12.43 0.11 24.60
CA GLU A 58 13.62 0.34 25.42
C GLU A 58 14.83 0.40 24.49
N ALA A 59 15.62 1.47 24.61
CA ALA A 59 16.82 1.67 23.81
C ALA A 59 18.04 1.81 24.70
N SER A 60 19.12 1.14 24.33
CA SER A 60 20.42 1.28 24.98
C SER A 60 21.52 1.54 23.97
N TYR A 61 22.56 2.18 24.45
CA TYR A 61 23.75 2.57 23.69
C TYR A 61 24.99 2.26 24.54
N ASP A 62 25.98 1.63 23.92
CA ASP A 62 27.30 1.38 24.50
C ASP A 62 28.34 2.20 23.75
N SER A 63 29.02 3.10 24.44
CA SER A 63 30.14 3.85 23.95
C SER A 63 31.35 3.66 24.84
N ASP A 64 32.47 3.25 24.27
CA ASP A 64 33.70 2.96 24.99
C ASP A 64 33.55 1.93 26.14
N GLY A 65 32.64 0.96 26.01
CA GLY A 65 32.35 -0.05 27.04
C GLY A 65 31.48 0.49 28.19
N THR A 66 30.82 1.62 28.01
CA THR A 66 29.86 2.18 28.96
C THR A 66 28.44 2.10 28.38
N VAL A 67 27.60 1.26 28.97
CA VAL A 67 26.18 1.19 28.59
C VAL A 67 25.42 2.38 29.17
N VAL A 68 24.72 3.08 28.29
CA VAL A 68 23.86 4.21 28.65
C VAL A 68 22.44 3.91 28.17
N ASN A 69 21.47 3.85 29.07
CA ASN A 69 20.08 3.79 28.69
C ASN A 69 19.65 5.16 28.18
N GLN A 70 19.20 5.21 26.93
CA GLN A 70 18.88 6.50 26.28
C GLN A 70 17.40 6.84 26.35
N ALA A 71 16.54 5.85 26.18
CA ALA A 71 15.09 6.07 26.18
C ALA A 71 14.33 4.81 26.59
N GLU A 72 13.23 5.01 27.30
CA GLU A 72 12.23 3.99 27.55
C GLU A 72 10.84 4.63 27.48
N THR A 73 9.83 3.92 27.00
CA THR A 73 8.45 4.37 27.18
C THR A 73 8.11 4.30 28.67
N ALA A 74 7.66 5.40 29.23
CA ALA A 74 7.02 5.38 30.53
C ALA A 74 5.82 4.42 30.46
N ALA A 75 5.85 3.37 31.27
CA ALA A 75 4.88 2.28 31.25
C ALA A 75 3.45 2.79 30.98
N GLY A 76 2.95 2.46 29.81
CA GLY A 76 1.53 2.51 29.52
C GLY A 76 0.98 3.65 28.71
N LYS A 77 1.69 4.36 27.82
CA LYS A 77 0.96 5.27 26.91
C LYS A 77 1.75 5.73 25.70
N GLN A 78 1.37 5.14 24.56
CA GLN A 78 1.39 5.87 23.30
C GLN A 78 0.09 5.54 22.54
N ASP A 79 -0.85 6.45 22.55
CA ASP A 79 -2.09 6.40 21.78
C ASP A 79 -1.87 7.19 20.48
N GLY A 80 -1.36 6.54 19.42
CA GLY A 80 -1.23 7.15 18.10
C GLY A 80 -0.38 8.43 18.00
N THR A 81 0.30 8.83 19.08
CA THR A 81 1.33 9.86 19.03
C THR A 81 2.61 9.21 18.50
N PRO A 82 3.37 9.82 17.58
CA PRO A 82 4.65 9.28 17.18
C PRO A 82 5.48 8.92 18.39
N ALA A 83 5.97 7.70 18.47
CA ALA A 83 6.94 7.30 19.50
C ALA A 83 8.05 8.33 19.51
N GLY A 84 8.47 8.79 20.67
CA GLY A 84 9.53 9.77 20.79
C GLY A 84 10.82 9.26 20.16
N MET A 85 11.76 10.16 19.97
CA MET A 85 13.11 9.86 19.51
C MET A 85 13.77 8.88 20.48
N PHE A 86 14.18 7.70 20.03
CA PHE A 86 14.84 6.70 20.88
C PHE A 86 16.37 6.86 20.90
N TYR A 87 16.95 7.52 19.91
CA TYR A 87 18.34 7.94 19.90
C TYR A 87 18.48 9.41 19.51
N ASP A 88 19.39 10.10 20.21
CA ASP A 88 19.91 11.42 19.89
C ASP A 88 21.40 11.42 20.26
N LEU A 89 22.24 10.92 19.34
CA LEU A 89 23.64 10.63 19.56
C LEU A 89 24.50 11.56 18.68
N ASP A 90 25.33 12.39 19.31
CA ASP A 90 26.13 13.41 18.62
C ASP A 90 27.55 12.96 18.24
N ASP A 91 28.07 11.87 18.78
CA ASP A 91 29.49 11.49 18.64
C ASP A 91 29.64 9.96 18.58
N VAL A 92 28.95 9.36 17.61
CA VAL A 92 29.12 7.91 17.35
C VAL A 92 30.42 7.65 16.63
N LYS A 93 31.08 6.55 16.98
CA LYS A 93 32.41 6.22 16.48
C LYS A 93 32.64 4.72 16.37
N PRO A 94 33.68 4.30 15.64
CA PRO A 94 34.04 2.89 15.54
C PRO A 94 34.19 2.21 16.89
N GLY A 95 33.49 1.11 17.10
CA GLY A 95 33.40 0.37 18.37
C GLY A 95 32.14 0.66 19.18
N ASP A 96 31.37 1.66 18.83
CA ASP A 96 30.08 1.92 19.44
C ASP A 96 29.02 0.92 18.94
N SER A 97 28.07 0.60 19.83
CA SER A 97 26.96 -0.32 19.53
C SER A 97 25.70 0.05 20.31
N GLY A 98 24.59 -0.51 19.92
CA GLY A 98 23.36 -0.31 20.65
C GLY A 98 22.26 -1.28 20.24
N HIS A 99 21.16 -1.25 20.98
CA HIS A 99 19.96 -1.97 20.63
C HIS A 99 18.69 -1.21 21.02
N VAL A 100 17.62 -1.49 20.27
CA VAL A 100 16.28 -1.01 20.58
C VAL A 100 15.34 -2.21 20.58
N GLU A 101 14.57 -2.38 21.63
CA GLU A 101 13.46 -3.33 21.73
C GLU A 101 12.13 -2.60 21.48
N PHE A 102 11.26 -3.18 20.68
CA PHE A 102 9.89 -2.73 20.46
C PHE A 102 8.92 -3.86 20.78
N CYS A 103 8.06 -3.65 21.76
CA CYS A 103 7.00 -4.59 22.15
C CYS A 103 5.63 -3.99 21.88
N PHE A 104 4.68 -4.83 21.50
CA PHE A 104 3.39 -4.39 20.99
C PHE A 104 2.26 -4.77 21.95
N ARG A 105 1.32 -3.82 22.14
CA ARG A 105 0.05 -4.04 22.81
C ARG A 105 -1.06 -3.58 21.90
N ILE A 106 -1.95 -4.48 21.53
CA ILE A 106 -3.05 -4.24 20.61
C ILE A 106 -4.36 -4.36 21.39
N VAL A 107 -5.22 -3.37 21.33
CA VAL A 107 -6.50 -3.36 22.04
C VAL A 107 -7.60 -3.86 21.11
N ASP A 108 -8.47 -4.69 21.66
CA ASP A 108 -9.72 -5.20 21.11
C ASP A 108 -9.63 -6.31 20.07
N ASN A 109 -8.73 -6.23 19.08
CA ASN A 109 -8.79 -7.16 17.95
C ASN A 109 -7.44 -7.75 17.57
N PRO A 110 -7.35 -9.08 17.31
CA PRO A 110 -6.18 -9.69 16.68
C PRO A 110 -5.84 -8.99 15.36
N SER A 111 -4.53 -8.87 15.08
CA SER A 111 -4.05 -8.08 13.95
C SER A 111 -2.80 -8.65 13.30
N TYR A 112 -2.68 -8.46 12.00
CA TYR A 112 -1.42 -8.61 11.28
C TYR A 112 -0.56 -7.38 11.55
N MET A 113 0.70 -7.63 11.92
CA MET A 113 1.65 -6.58 12.25
C MET A 113 2.67 -6.40 11.13
N TRP A 114 3.11 -5.15 10.95
CA TRP A 114 4.09 -4.76 9.95
C TRP A 114 5.12 -3.82 10.55
N ALA A 115 6.38 -3.98 10.14
CA ALA A 115 7.44 -3.02 10.38
C ALA A 115 7.74 -2.25 9.10
N CYS A 116 7.73 -0.93 9.20
CA CYS A 116 8.04 0.01 8.14
C CYS A 116 9.12 0.98 8.63
N GLY A 117 9.78 1.68 7.72
CA GLY A 117 10.74 2.71 8.11
C GLY A 117 11.38 3.39 6.92
N ASP A 118 12.08 4.44 7.20
CA ASP A 118 12.90 5.17 6.23
C ASP A 118 14.22 5.62 6.87
N LEU A 119 15.21 5.87 6.01
CA LEU A 119 16.52 6.38 6.41
C LEU A 119 16.95 7.48 5.45
N SER A 120 17.49 8.54 6.00
CA SER A 120 18.24 9.54 5.26
C SER A 120 19.62 9.73 5.88
N GLN A 121 20.64 9.82 5.05
CA GLN A 121 22.00 10.14 5.49
C GLN A 121 22.55 11.31 4.69
N ALA A 122 23.49 12.02 5.27
CA ALA A 122 24.10 13.19 4.67
C ALA A 122 25.54 13.35 5.12
N GLU A 123 26.37 13.70 4.17
CA GLU A 123 27.69 14.27 4.39
C GLU A 123 27.55 15.73 4.83
N ASN A 124 28.13 16.10 5.97
CA ASN A 124 28.03 17.45 6.53
C ASN A 124 29.30 18.30 6.37
N GLY A 125 30.15 17.88 5.46
CA GLY A 125 31.38 18.60 5.09
C GLY A 125 32.65 17.87 5.53
N MET A 126 33.42 17.44 4.57
CA MET A 126 34.60 16.60 4.74
C MET A 126 35.71 17.26 5.56
N SER A 127 36.21 16.55 6.56
CA SER A 127 37.41 16.92 7.30
C SER A 127 38.72 16.57 6.54
N GLU A 128 39.89 17.13 6.94
CA GLU A 128 41.15 16.74 6.30
C GLU A 128 41.46 15.23 6.39
N PRO A 129 41.23 14.54 7.52
CA PRO A 129 41.43 13.10 7.59
C PRO A 129 40.53 12.32 6.64
N GLU A 130 39.27 12.69 6.54
CA GLU A 130 38.24 12.09 5.69
C GLU A 130 38.54 12.25 4.21
N MET A 131 38.86 13.46 3.73
CA MET A 131 39.26 13.74 2.34
C MET A 131 40.43 12.86 1.85
N SER A 132 41.16 12.21 2.73
CA SER A 132 42.27 11.33 2.37
C SER A 132 41.83 9.89 2.09
N VAL A 133 40.64 9.49 2.48
CA VAL A 133 40.12 8.12 2.43
C VAL A 133 38.78 8.02 1.74
N ASP A 134 37.97 9.07 1.76
CA ASP A 134 36.70 9.17 1.09
C ASP A 134 36.82 10.03 -0.19
N ASP A 135 36.23 9.52 -1.30
CA ASP A 135 36.20 10.16 -2.62
C ASP A 135 34.74 10.52 -3.06
N THR A 136 33.75 10.43 -2.14
CA THR A 136 32.33 10.67 -2.36
C THR A 136 31.77 11.88 -1.58
N PRO A 137 32.28 13.12 -1.83
CA PRO A 137 32.08 14.30 -0.99
C PRO A 137 30.63 14.79 -0.83
N ASP A 138 29.69 14.17 -1.51
CA ASP A 138 28.25 14.52 -1.48
C ASP A 138 27.38 13.38 -0.92
N LEU A 139 28.01 12.27 -0.46
CA LEU A 139 27.31 11.11 0.08
C LEU A 139 27.82 10.82 1.49
N GLY A 140 26.94 10.58 2.44
CA GLY A 140 27.32 10.11 3.77
C GLY A 140 27.36 8.58 3.81
N GLU A 141 28.38 8.00 4.42
CA GLU A 141 28.65 6.56 4.49
C GLU A 141 28.31 5.92 5.85
N LEU A 142 27.90 6.73 6.82
CA LEU A 142 27.68 6.26 8.19
C LEU A 142 26.69 5.07 8.24
N GLY A 143 25.59 5.13 7.50
CA GLY A 143 24.60 4.07 7.48
C GLY A 143 25.07 2.78 6.80
N ASP A 144 25.99 2.90 5.82
CA ASP A 144 26.63 1.77 5.14
C ASP A 144 27.72 1.12 6.02
N ALA A 145 28.34 1.91 6.89
CA ALA A 145 29.39 1.46 7.81
C ALA A 145 28.84 0.76 9.08
N ILE A 146 27.58 1.01 9.45
CA ILE A 146 26.94 0.38 10.59
C ILE A 146 26.45 -1.02 10.19
N ASN A 147 26.90 -2.07 10.87
CA ASN A 147 26.29 -3.38 10.82
C ASN A 147 25.01 -3.37 11.65
N ALA A 148 23.91 -3.84 11.08
CA ALA A 148 22.63 -3.89 11.76
C ALA A 148 21.91 -5.21 11.52
N ARG A 149 21.04 -5.59 12.46
CA ARG A 149 20.12 -6.73 12.31
C ARG A 149 18.82 -6.47 13.07
N LEU A 150 17.74 -6.81 12.43
CA LEU A 150 16.40 -6.80 13.00
C LEU A 150 15.99 -8.24 13.28
N VAL A 151 15.61 -8.54 14.52
CA VAL A 151 15.28 -9.90 14.96
C VAL A 151 13.99 -9.89 15.78
N PHE A 152 13.29 -10.99 15.81
CA PHE A 152 12.33 -11.21 16.89
C PHE A 152 13.05 -11.34 18.20
N CYS A 153 12.44 -10.90 19.29
CA CYS A 153 13.02 -11.02 20.63
C CYS A 153 11.93 -11.16 21.70
N GLU A 154 12.34 -11.66 22.85
CA GLU A 154 11.52 -11.75 24.04
C GLU A 154 12.39 -11.55 25.28
N ARG A 155 11.78 -11.37 26.44
CA ARG A 155 12.51 -11.35 27.71
C ARG A 155 12.21 -12.63 28.48
N ASP A 156 13.25 -13.25 29.02
CA ASP A 156 13.08 -14.38 29.88
C ASP A 156 12.59 -13.97 31.30
N GLU A 157 12.38 -14.96 32.17
CA GLU A 157 11.93 -14.72 33.56
C GLU A 157 12.93 -13.87 34.39
N ALA A 158 14.19 -13.77 33.96
CA ALA A 158 15.20 -12.94 34.60
C ALA A 158 15.22 -11.52 34.08
N GLY A 159 14.50 -11.25 32.98
CA GLY A 159 14.50 -9.99 32.27
C GLY A 159 15.62 -9.86 31.24
N ASP A 160 16.35 -10.92 30.95
CA ASP A 160 17.40 -10.95 29.96
C ASP A 160 16.80 -11.12 28.54
N PHE A 161 17.42 -10.53 27.55
CA PHE A 161 17.00 -10.69 26.15
C PHE A 161 17.26 -12.12 25.66
N VAL A 162 16.23 -12.69 25.04
CA VAL A 162 16.30 -13.92 24.25
C VAL A 162 16.04 -13.57 22.80
N GLU A 163 17.07 -13.71 21.97
CA GLU A 163 16.95 -13.47 20.53
C GLU A 163 16.17 -14.62 19.87
N GLY A 164 15.20 -14.27 19.05
CA GLY A 164 14.43 -15.15 18.19
C GLY A 164 15.01 -15.24 16.77
N GLU A 165 14.14 -15.45 15.78
CA GLU A 165 14.57 -15.54 14.40
C GLU A 165 14.95 -14.16 13.82
N GLU A 166 15.96 -14.16 12.95
CA GLU A 166 16.42 -12.96 12.26
C GLU A 166 15.51 -12.62 11.10
N LEU A 167 14.93 -11.40 11.14
CA LEU A 167 14.08 -10.84 10.09
C LEU A 167 14.90 -10.34 8.92
N VAL A 168 15.92 -9.51 9.21
CA VAL A 168 16.81 -8.93 8.21
C VAL A 168 18.14 -8.54 8.86
N SER A 169 19.25 -8.64 8.10
CA SER A 169 20.59 -8.21 8.53
C SER A 169 21.41 -7.67 7.36
N GLY A 170 22.36 -6.81 7.64
CA GLY A 170 23.22 -6.17 6.67
C GLY A 170 23.81 -4.87 7.19
N SER A 171 24.11 -3.92 6.31
CA SER A 171 24.32 -2.54 6.74
C SER A 171 23.01 -1.95 7.28
N LEU A 172 23.09 -0.88 8.05
CA LEU A 172 21.86 -0.22 8.52
C LEU A 172 21.02 0.28 7.35
N VAL A 173 21.65 0.73 6.26
CA VAL A 173 20.97 1.09 5.00
C VAL A 173 20.20 -0.12 4.44
N ASP A 174 20.82 -1.31 4.38
CA ASP A 174 20.16 -2.53 3.88
C ASP A 174 18.96 -2.94 4.74
N VAL A 175 19.11 -2.89 6.08
CA VAL A 175 18.03 -3.21 7.02
C VAL A 175 16.87 -2.25 6.87
N ILE A 176 17.14 -0.94 6.83
CA ILE A 176 16.05 0.05 6.67
C ILE A 176 15.44 -0.03 5.27
N ALA A 177 16.22 -0.27 4.21
CA ALA A 177 15.67 -0.47 2.86
C ALA A 177 14.70 -1.67 2.82
N ALA A 178 14.99 -2.75 3.53
CA ALA A 178 14.09 -3.89 3.62
C ALA A 178 12.77 -3.51 4.30
N ILE A 179 12.80 -2.77 5.42
CA ILE A 179 11.58 -2.35 6.11
C ILE A 179 10.84 -1.20 5.42
N THR A 180 11.51 -0.41 4.57
CA THR A 180 10.85 0.59 3.71
C THR A 180 9.85 -0.08 2.77
N GLY A 181 10.17 -1.26 2.26
CA GLY A 181 9.25 -2.08 1.48
C GLY A 181 8.15 -2.76 2.30
N GLY A 182 8.24 -2.70 3.63
CA GLY A 182 7.34 -3.35 4.57
C GLY A 182 7.72 -4.81 4.86
N VAL A 183 8.03 -5.10 6.11
CA VAL A 183 8.29 -6.45 6.60
C VAL A 183 7.09 -6.94 7.40
N PRO A 184 6.41 -8.03 6.97
CA PRO A 184 5.35 -8.63 7.75
C PRO A 184 5.96 -9.28 9.01
N LEU A 185 5.39 -8.96 10.18
CA LEU A 185 5.78 -9.53 11.45
C LEU A 185 4.87 -10.70 11.80
N ASP A 186 5.45 -11.87 11.99
CA ASP A 186 4.71 -13.09 12.33
C ASP A 186 4.38 -13.14 13.82
N GLY A 187 3.11 -13.34 14.16
CA GLY A 187 2.65 -13.45 15.55
C GLY A 187 3.18 -14.65 16.32
N MET A 188 3.89 -15.57 15.64
CA MET A 188 4.60 -16.71 16.26
C MET A 188 6.12 -16.52 16.28
N GLY A 189 6.63 -15.38 15.80
CA GLY A 189 8.05 -15.07 15.78
C GLY A 189 8.87 -15.76 14.69
N MET A 190 8.24 -16.19 13.61
CA MET A 190 8.93 -16.84 12.50
C MET A 190 9.35 -15.79 11.44
N ALA A 191 10.58 -15.88 10.97
CA ALA A 191 11.10 -14.99 9.93
C ALA A 191 10.81 -15.48 8.50
N GLY A 192 11.05 -14.61 7.52
CA GLY A 192 10.93 -14.93 6.10
C GLY A 192 9.49 -15.08 5.61
N MET A 193 8.52 -14.52 6.31
CA MET A 193 7.13 -14.49 5.90
C MET A 193 6.94 -13.57 4.69
N THR A 194 6.07 -13.98 3.77
CA THR A 194 5.56 -13.12 2.72
C THR A 194 4.18 -12.58 3.11
N PRO A 195 3.74 -11.44 2.55
CA PRO A 195 2.41 -10.90 2.81
C PRO A 195 1.30 -11.96 2.67
N GLY A 196 0.53 -12.17 3.74
CA GLY A 196 -0.51 -13.19 3.82
C GLY A 196 -0.08 -14.54 4.42
N ASP A 197 1.21 -14.79 4.60
CA ASP A 197 1.72 -16.01 5.26
C ASP A 197 1.96 -15.83 6.76
N GLN A 198 2.08 -14.57 7.24
CA GLN A 198 2.31 -14.26 8.65
C GLN A 198 1.11 -14.62 9.52
N ALA A 199 1.35 -15.16 10.70
CA ALA A 199 0.33 -15.34 11.71
C ALA A 199 -0.08 -13.99 12.34
N GLU A 200 -1.35 -13.87 12.72
CA GLU A 200 -1.82 -12.70 13.47
C GLU A 200 -1.24 -12.64 14.89
N TYR A 201 -1.04 -11.46 15.42
CA TYR A 201 -0.81 -11.22 16.84
C TYR A 201 -2.14 -11.45 17.56
N SER A 202 -2.20 -12.47 18.42
CA SER A 202 -3.46 -12.94 19.01
C SER A 202 -3.34 -13.44 20.46
N GLU A 203 -2.16 -13.36 21.06
CA GLU A 203 -1.95 -13.75 22.46
C GLU A 203 -2.60 -12.74 23.39
N VAL A 204 -3.55 -13.18 24.20
CA VAL A 204 -4.29 -12.32 25.15
C VAL A 204 -3.57 -12.28 26.48
N VAL A 205 -3.24 -11.08 26.94
CA VAL A 205 -2.69 -10.81 28.26
C VAL A 205 -3.75 -10.12 29.13
N GLU A 206 -4.01 -10.70 30.28
CA GLU A 206 -4.91 -10.16 31.30
C GLU A 206 -4.07 -9.70 32.51
N PRO A 207 -3.68 -8.42 32.61
CA PRO A 207 -2.95 -7.91 33.74
C PRO A 207 -3.83 -7.92 35.00
N GLU A 208 -3.23 -8.01 36.20
CA GLU A 208 -3.96 -8.02 37.48
C GLU A 208 -4.76 -6.72 37.70
N GLU A 209 -4.28 -5.60 37.17
CA GLU A 209 -4.99 -4.31 37.13
C GLU A 209 -4.83 -3.70 35.76
N GLY A 210 -5.93 -3.53 35.02
CA GLY A 210 -5.95 -2.89 33.70
C GLY A 210 -6.86 -3.58 32.70
N GLU A 211 -6.89 -3.06 31.51
CA GLU A 211 -7.62 -3.64 30.39
C GLU A 211 -6.77 -4.76 29.75
N SER A 212 -7.40 -5.84 29.35
CA SER A 212 -6.74 -6.91 28.60
C SER A 212 -6.29 -6.37 27.23
N TYR A 213 -5.16 -6.87 26.78
CA TYR A 213 -4.63 -6.52 25.45
C TYR A 213 -4.09 -7.78 24.74
N ILE A 214 -3.89 -7.65 23.46
CA ILE A 214 -3.29 -8.66 22.60
C ILE A 214 -1.84 -8.31 22.39
N THR A 215 -0.96 -9.31 22.39
CA THR A 215 0.48 -9.18 22.17
C THR A 215 0.99 -10.32 21.28
N GLY A 216 2.28 -10.32 21.04
CA GLY A 216 3.05 -11.33 20.34
C GLY A 216 4.54 -11.03 20.50
N PRO A 217 5.40 -11.59 19.67
CA PRO A 217 6.84 -11.37 19.74
C PRO A 217 7.20 -9.88 19.64
N CYS A 218 8.17 -9.43 20.45
CA CYS A 218 8.79 -8.12 20.29
C CYS A 218 9.75 -8.14 19.09
N VAL A 219 10.20 -6.98 18.66
CA VAL A 219 11.19 -6.82 17.60
C VAL A 219 12.37 -6.02 18.15
N CYS A 220 13.58 -6.52 17.94
CA CYS A 220 14.80 -5.88 18.39
C CYS A 220 15.69 -5.49 17.23
N LEU A 221 16.10 -4.22 17.17
CA LEU A 221 17.17 -3.74 16.31
C LEU A 221 18.47 -3.75 17.10
N PHE A 222 19.48 -4.47 16.61
CA PHE A 222 20.85 -4.37 17.08
C PHE A 222 21.71 -3.71 16.03
N TRP A 223 22.66 -2.87 16.47
CA TRP A 223 23.57 -2.21 15.56
C TRP A 223 24.96 -2.06 16.20
N GLU A 224 26.01 -2.02 15.37
CA GLU A 224 27.37 -1.75 15.77
C GLU A 224 28.15 -1.05 14.67
N ILE A 225 29.08 -0.17 15.03
CA ILE A 225 30.08 0.37 14.13
C ILE A 225 31.35 -0.45 14.29
N PRO A 226 31.76 -1.25 13.28
CA PRO A 226 32.97 -2.05 13.40
C PRO A 226 34.21 -1.21 13.73
N THR A 227 35.09 -1.72 14.60
CA THR A 227 36.32 -1.03 14.96
C THR A 227 37.31 -0.83 13.81
N GLY A 228 37.07 -1.47 12.65
CA GLY A 228 37.88 -1.32 11.43
C GLY A 228 37.40 -0.21 10.51
N VAL A 229 36.30 0.47 10.78
CA VAL A 229 35.81 1.63 10.07
C VAL A 229 36.80 2.79 10.31
N GLY A 230 37.14 3.51 9.28
CA GLY A 230 38.13 4.59 9.34
C GLY A 230 37.51 5.98 9.48
N ASN A 231 38.15 6.96 8.84
CA ASN A 231 37.69 8.35 8.89
C ASN A 231 36.59 8.66 7.82
N GLU A 232 36.21 7.71 7.01
CA GLU A 232 35.22 7.86 5.95
C GLU A 232 33.84 8.23 6.44
N ILE A 233 33.52 7.99 7.71
CA ILE A 233 32.23 8.34 8.34
C ILE A 233 32.29 9.62 9.18
N GLN A 234 33.44 10.32 9.14
CA GLN A 234 33.64 11.48 9.98
C GLN A 234 32.83 12.67 9.44
N THR A 235 32.06 13.32 10.28
CA THR A 235 31.10 14.40 9.97
C THR A 235 29.77 13.96 9.35
N ASP A 236 29.62 12.71 9.03
CA ASP A 236 28.34 12.15 8.56
C ASP A 236 27.23 12.24 9.61
N SER A 237 26.03 12.30 9.11
CA SER A 237 24.83 12.14 9.93
C SER A 237 23.83 11.22 9.26
N LEU A 238 23.03 10.54 10.06
CA LEU A 238 21.88 9.81 9.59
C LEU A 238 20.66 10.05 10.48
N THR A 239 19.49 9.94 9.87
CA THR A 239 18.20 9.92 10.57
C THR A 239 17.45 8.69 10.10
N MET A 240 16.91 7.92 11.04
CA MET A 240 16.07 6.75 10.75
C MET A 240 14.75 6.87 11.48
N ASN A 241 13.69 6.44 10.82
CA ASN A 241 12.35 6.34 11.38
C ASN A 241 11.88 4.89 11.33
N PHE A 242 11.19 4.47 12.39
CA PHE A 242 10.49 3.20 12.45
C PHE A 242 9.00 3.47 12.63
N GLU A 243 8.19 2.75 11.89
CA GLU A 243 6.75 2.75 11.99
C GLU A 243 6.25 1.31 12.13
N PHE A 244 5.28 1.10 13.00
CA PHE A 244 4.64 -0.20 13.16
C PHE A 244 3.15 -0.04 12.87
N HIS A 245 2.62 -0.94 12.07
CA HIS A 245 1.21 -0.93 11.70
C HIS A 245 0.53 -2.21 12.14
N ALA A 246 -0.64 -2.07 12.75
CA ALA A 246 -1.54 -3.17 13.04
C ALA A 246 -2.71 -3.12 12.06
N VAL A 247 -2.96 -4.20 11.35
CA VAL A 247 -4.09 -4.33 10.43
C VAL A 247 -4.99 -5.43 10.96
N GLN A 248 -6.24 -5.09 11.31
CA GLN A 248 -7.18 -6.05 11.88
C GLN A 248 -7.28 -7.32 11.02
N SER A 249 -7.14 -8.50 11.63
CA SER A 249 -7.17 -9.78 10.90
C SER A 249 -8.58 -10.20 10.48
N ARG A 250 -9.62 -9.70 11.15
CA ARG A 250 -11.00 -10.04 10.83
C ARG A 250 -11.40 -9.53 9.43
N HIS A 251 -11.72 -10.45 8.53
CA HIS A 251 -12.02 -10.17 7.11
C HIS A 251 -10.85 -9.61 6.31
N ASN A 252 -9.63 -9.84 6.77
CA ASN A 252 -8.38 -9.51 6.10
C ASN A 252 -7.52 -10.78 6.04
N ASP A 253 -6.76 -10.94 4.99
CA ASP A 253 -5.88 -12.09 4.76
C ASP A 253 -4.39 -11.78 5.01
N GLY A 254 -4.09 -10.57 5.50
CA GLY A 254 -2.72 -10.14 5.78
C GLY A 254 -1.88 -9.78 4.56
N THR A 255 -2.46 -9.77 3.35
CA THR A 255 -1.72 -9.43 2.13
C THR A 255 -1.54 -7.94 1.92
N ALA A 256 -2.43 -7.12 2.50
CA ALA A 256 -2.36 -5.66 2.37
C ALA A 256 -1.18 -5.10 3.17
N ASN A 257 -0.19 -4.56 2.47
CA ASN A 257 1.01 -3.97 3.05
C ASN A 257 0.78 -2.48 3.35
N PRO A 258 0.71 -2.05 4.61
CA PRO A 258 0.47 -0.65 4.96
C PRO A 258 1.69 0.26 4.81
N CYS A 259 2.89 -0.31 4.64
CA CYS A 259 4.13 0.46 4.48
C CYS A 259 4.28 1.11 3.11
N VAL A 260 3.62 0.55 2.10
CA VAL A 260 3.59 1.14 0.76
C VAL A 260 2.33 1.99 0.60
N PRO A 261 2.44 3.16 -0.02
CA PRO A 261 1.26 3.95 -0.35
C PRO A 261 0.23 3.07 -1.07
N SER A 262 -1.02 3.18 -0.69
CA SER A 262 -2.10 2.45 -1.34
C SER A 262 -3.14 3.41 -1.91
N ILE A 263 -3.58 3.12 -3.13
CA ILE A 263 -4.67 3.83 -3.79
C ILE A 263 -5.89 2.91 -3.84
N THR A 264 -7.02 3.41 -3.37
CA THR A 264 -8.28 2.67 -3.46
C THR A 264 -8.75 2.65 -4.91
N THR A 265 -9.09 1.46 -5.39
CA THR A 265 -9.75 1.27 -6.69
C THR A 265 -11.21 0.92 -6.47
N ARG A 266 -12.08 1.43 -7.35
CA ARG A 266 -13.53 1.20 -7.26
C ARG A 266 -14.14 0.95 -8.63
N THR A 267 -15.11 0.04 -8.67
CA THR A 267 -15.95 -0.23 -9.85
C THR A 267 -17.35 -0.64 -9.38
N GLY A 268 -18.35 -0.61 -10.25
CA GLY A 268 -19.70 -1.04 -9.89
C GLY A 268 -20.72 -0.81 -10.99
N GLU A 269 -21.89 -1.41 -10.85
CA GLU A 269 -23.03 -1.22 -11.75
C GLU A 269 -23.59 0.21 -11.61
N GLY A 270 -23.76 0.91 -12.73
CA GLY A 270 -24.19 2.32 -12.76
C GLY A 270 -23.10 3.33 -12.41
N PHE A 271 -21.89 2.86 -12.16
CA PHE A 271 -20.73 3.68 -11.86
C PHE A 271 -20.20 4.33 -13.15
N ALA A 272 -19.91 5.62 -13.14
CA ALA A 272 -19.37 6.34 -14.28
C ALA A 272 -18.24 7.28 -13.86
N LYS A 273 -17.11 7.23 -14.58
CA LYS A 273 -15.92 8.04 -14.25
C LYS A 273 -16.21 9.53 -14.08
N GLN A 274 -17.10 10.08 -14.90
CA GLN A 274 -17.45 11.52 -14.86
C GLN A 274 -18.16 11.94 -13.58
N GLU A 275 -18.81 11.00 -12.87
CA GLU A 275 -19.43 11.28 -11.58
C GLU A 275 -18.38 11.28 -10.46
N GLU A 276 -17.28 10.59 -10.67
CA GLU A 276 -16.19 10.45 -9.72
C GLU A 276 -15.11 11.52 -9.85
N PHE A 277 -14.92 12.08 -11.05
CA PHE A 277 -13.97 13.16 -11.27
C PHE A 277 -14.47 14.47 -10.65
N ALA A 278 -13.64 15.14 -9.87
CA ALA A 278 -14.00 16.37 -9.18
C ALA A 278 -14.35 17.50 -10.15
N THR A 279 -13.66 17.58 -11.28
CA THR A 279 -13.92 18.55 -12.37
C THR A 279 -15.00 18.08 -13.33
N GLN A 280 -15.41 16.82 -13.22
CA GLN A 280 -16.31 16.14 -14.17
C GLN A 280 -15.82 16.20 -15.63
N GLN A 281 -14.53 16.41 -15.82
CA GLN A 281 -13.91 16.54 -17.13
C GLN A 281 -12.57 15.79 -17.18
N GLU A 282 -12.42 14.97 -18.20
CA GLU A 282 -11.16 14.35 -18.57
C GLU A 282 -10.23 15.41 -19.19
N THR A 283 -9.00 15.52 -18.68
CA THR A 283 -7.97 16.45 -19.18
C THR A 283 -7.05 15.79 -20.18
N SER A 284 -6.91 14.46 -20.10
CA SER A 284 -6.20 13.66 -21.08
C SER A 284 -6.67 12.21 -21.08
N PHE A 285 -6.37 11.51 -22.15
CA PHE A 285 -6.73 10.10 -22.31
C PHE A 285 -5.63 9.33 -23.04
N ALA A 286 -5.61 8.00 -22.81
CA ALA A 286 -5.02 7.02 -23.72
C ALA A 286 -6.10 6.02 -24.13
N ARG A 287 -6.00 5.47 -25.32
CA ARG A 287 -7.00 4.53 -25.86
C ARG A 287 -6.34 3.44 -26.68
N GLY A 288 -6.71 2.20 -26.38
CA GLY A 288 -6.57 1.05 -27.24
C GLY A 288 -7.95 0.66 -27.77
N ARG A 289 -8.20 0.72 -29.07
CA ARG A 289 -9.48 0.32 -29.68
C ARG A 289 -9.27 -0.70 -30.79
N PHE A 290 -10.29 -1.50 -31.05
CA PHE A 290 -10.24 -2.44 -32.16
C PHE A 290 -10.17 -1.70 -33.52
N GLY A 291 -10.86 -0.58 -33.64
CA GLY A 291 -10.84 0.26 -34.81
C GLY A 291 -11.23 -0.52 -36.08
N ASN A 292 -10.45 -0.36 -37.13
CA ASN A 292 -10.56 -1.16 -38.36
C ASN A 292 -9.46 -2.25 -38.45
N ASN A 293 -8.88 -2.59 -37.31
CA ASN A 293 -7.87 -3.62 -37.12
C ASN A 293 -6.64 -3.45 -38.04
N GLY A 294 -6.05 -2.26 -37.99
CA GLY A 294 -4.83 -1.93 -38.73
C GLY A 294 -5.03 -1.62 -40.21
N SER A 295 -6.27 -1.50 -40.67
CA SER A 295 -6.53 -1.06 -42.06
C SER A 295 -6.31 0.45 -42.20
N SER A 296 -5.94 0.91 -43.41
CA SER A 296 -5.65 2.32 -43.64
C SER A 296 -6.89 3.24 -43.43
N GLY A 297 -6.67 4.38 -42.75
CA GLY A 297 -7.68 5.42 -42.57
C GLY A 297 -8.32 5.44 -41.17
N SER A 298 -7.84 4.62 -40.25
CA SER A 298 -8.19 4.60 -38.83
C SER A 298 -6.92 4.51 -38.01
N TRP A 299 -7.05 4.55 -36.69
CA TRP A 299 -5.99 4.33 -35.72
C TRP A 299 -6.52 3.39 -34.63
N GLU A 300 -5.66 2.65 -33.98
CA GLU A 300 -6.01 1.73 -32.91
C GLU A 300 -5.43 2.12 -31.57
N VAL A 301 -4.32 2.87 -31.58
CA VAL A 301 -3.61 3.33 -30.36
C VAL A 301 -3.55 4.85 -30.39
N ALA A 302 -3.89 5.49 -29.28
CA ALA A 302 -3.87 6.96 -29.17
C ALA A 302 -3.51 7.43 -27.76
N VAL A 303 -2.88 8.61 -27.65
CA VAL A 303 -2.70 9.35 -26.39
C VAL A 303 -2.76 10.86 -26.68
N GLY A 304 -3.42 11.61 -25.82
CA GLY A 304 -3.47 13.08 -25.96
C GLY A 304 -4.47 13.76 -25.05
N PRO A 305 -4.53 15.11 -25.12
CA PRO A 305 -5.49 15.88 -24.33
C PRO A 305 -6.93 15.75 -24.88
N ASP A 306 -7.08 15.53 -26.17
CA ASP A 306 -8.34 15.28 -26.85
C ASP A 306 -8.11 14.49 -28.15
N VAL A 307 -9.17 13.92 -28.72
CA VAL A 307 -9.09 13.07 -29.93
C VAL A 307 -8.52 13.81 -31.13
N GLY A 308 -8.75 15.14 -31.24
CA GLY A 308 -8.28 15.94 -32.36
C GLY A 308 -6.79 16.30 -32.33
N SER A 309 -6.20 16.24 -31.12
CA SER A 309 -4.80 16.59 -30.86
C SER A 309 -3.97 15.38 -30.42
N ALA A 310 -4.56 14.19 -30.40
CA ALA A 310 -3.88 12.96 -29.99
C ALA A 310 -2.81 12.52 -31.00
N ASP A 311 -1.70 12.00 -30.49
CA ASP A 311 -0.78 11.18 -31.26
C ASP A 311 -1.37 9.77 -31.42
N THR A 312 -1.25 9.20 -32.61
CA THR A 312 -1.97 7.98 -32.98
C THR A 312 -1.12 7.04 -33.84
N GLU A 313 -1.30 5.74 -33.61
CA GLU A 313 -0.68 4.69 -34.42
C GLU A 313 -1.65 3.55 -34.72
N ASN A 314 -1.28 2.72 -35.70
CA ASN A 314 -2.03 1.52 -36.05
C ASN A 314 -1.58 0.33 -35.23
N TYR A 315 -2.54 -0.53 -34.88
CA TYR A 315 -2.28 -1.82 -34.22
C TYR A 315 -3.21 -2.91 -34.78
N VAL A 316 -2.71 -4.14 -34.87
CA VAL A 316 -3.51 -5.28 -35.37
C VAL A 316 -3.81 -6.23 -34.20
N TRP A 317 -5.04 -6.22 -33.75
CA TRP A 317 -5.52 -7.09 -32.70
C TRP A 317 -5.68 -8.55 -33.18
N SER A 318 -5.25 -9.47 -32.32
CA SER A 318 -5.57 -10.88 -32.44
C SER A 318 -6.62 -11.25 -31.38
N SER A 319 -7.84 -11.58 -31.83
CA SER A 319 -8.94 -11.92 -30.93
C SER A 319 -8.56 -13.02 -29.93
N GLY A 320 -8.84 -12.78 -28.64
CA GLY A 320 -8.51 -13.68 -27.54
C GLY A 320 -7.05 -13.67 -27.10
N THR A 321 -6.20 -12.83 -27.67
CA THR A 321 -4.80 -12.68 -27.24
C THR A 321 -4.70 -11.60 -26.18
N THR A 322 -4.03 -11.92 -25.08
CA THR A 322 -3.69 -10.97 -24.02
C THR A 322 -2.40 -10.24 -24.38
N VAL A 323 -2.40 -8.91 -24.28
CA VAL A 323 -1.25 -8.06 -24.60
C VAL A 323 -1.00 -7.05 -23.48
N PRO A 324 0.26 -6.71 -23.17
CA PRO A 324 0.58 -5.72 -22.14
C PRO A 324 0.33 -4.30 -22.62
N PHE A 325 -0.01 -3.43 -21.69
CA PHE A 325 -0.05 -1.98 -21.93
C PHE A 325 0.61 -1.21 -20.79
N SER A 326 1.03 0.02 -21.07
CA SER A 326 1.45 1.00 -20.07
C SER A 326 1.13 2.43 -20.51
N TYR A 327 0.64 3.22 -19.57
CA TYR A 327 0.49 4.66 -19.70
C TYR A 327 1.40 5.34 -18.68
N THR A 328 2.25 6.26 -19.15
CA THR A 328 3.19 6.97 -18.29
C THR A 328 3.03 8.49 -18.49
N TYR A 329 2.84 9.21 -17.40
CA TYR A 329 3.02 10.65 -17.31
C TYR A 329 4.41 10.95 -16.73
N ASN A 330 5.17 11.83 -17.35
CA ASN A 330 6.58 12.07 -17.01
C ASN A 330 6.80 13.18 -15.96
N GLY A 331 5.73 13.69 -15.33
CA GLY A 331 5.82 14.81 -14.38
C GLY A 331 6.12 16.18 -15.01
N SER A 332 6.24 16.26 -16.34
CA SER A 332 6.66 17.48 -17.05
C SER A 332 5.79 17.80 -18.27
N GLY A 333 4.50 17.45 -18.20
CA GLY A 333 3.51 17.78 -19.24
C GLY A 333 3.54 16.89 -20.46
N ASN A 334 4.11 15.69 -20.41
CA ASN A 334 4.06 14.72 -21.50
C ASN A 334 3.58 13.36 -21.00
N ALA A 335 2.74 12.73 -21.79
CA ALA A 335 2.33 11.35 -21.58
C ALA A 335 2.75 10.46 -22.76
N SER A 336 2.99 9.19 -22.45
CA SER A 336 3.20 8.13 -23.45
C SER A 336 2.28 6.95 -23.16
N PHE A 337 1.83 6.30 -24.22
CA PHE A 337 1.04 5.08 -24.12
C PHE A 337 1.65 4.00 -25.01
N THR A 338 1.90 2.85 -24.43
CA THR A 338 2.44 1.69 -25.12
C THR A 338 1.43 0.56 -25.07
N LEU A 339 1.14 -0.06 -26.21
CA LEU A 339 0.31 -1.24 -26.34
C LEU A 339 1.08 -2.29 -27.15
N ASP A 340 1.44 -3.43 -26.55
CA ASP A 340 2.18 -4.52 -27.20
C ASP A 340 3.39 -4.03 -28.03
N GLY A 341 4.14 -3.07 -27.48
CA GLY A 341 5.33 -2.48 -28.12
C GLY A 341 5.05 -1.33 -29.11
N VAL A 342 3.81 -1.05 -29.47
CA VAL A 342 3.44 0.17 -30.22
C VAL A 342 3.34 1.34 -29.25
N ASN A 343 4.12 2.39 -29.47
CA ASN A 343 4.23 3.53 -28.57
C ASN A 343 3.78 4.82 -29.28
N VAL A 344 2.96 5.62 -28.59
CA VAL A 344 2.54 6.97 -28.95
C VAL A 344 2.82 7.93 -27.80
N GLY A 345 3.06 9.22 -28.11
CA GLY A 345 3.39 10.22 -27.07
C GLY A 345 2.84 11.59 -27.40
N SER A 346 2.30 12.30 -26.42
CA SER A 346 1.70 13.61 -26.58
C SER A 346 1.96 14.53 -25.39
N ALA A 347 2.00 15.82 -25.66
CA ALA A 347 1.90 16.83 -24.61
C ALA A 347 0.47 16.85 -24.05
N ILE A 348 0.35 16.85 -22.73
CA ILE A 348 -0.94 16.88 -22.01
C ILE A 348 -0.91 17.97 -20.93
N PRO A 349 -2.08 18.49 -20.49
CA PRO A 349 -2.16 19.27 -19.27
C PRO A 349 -1.64 18.46 -18.07
N ALA A 350 -1.14 19.16 -17.05
CA ALA A 350 -0.77 18.49 -15.81
C ALA A 350 -1.99 17.81 -15.18
N PRO A 351 -1.91 16.53 -14.83
CA PRO A 351 -2.96 15.83 -14.10
C PRO A 351 -3.25 16.51 -12.76
N SER A 352 -4.49 16.47 -12.31
CA SER A 352 -4.93 17.19 -11.11
C SER A 352 -5.85 16.39 -10.17
N GLY A 353 -6.12 15.12 -10.49
CA GLY A 353 -7.08 14.37 -9.72
C GLY A 353 -7.05 12.87 -9.99
N LYS A 354 -8.22 12.29 -10.19
CA LYS A 354 -8.40 10.84 -10.29
C LYS A 354 -7.98 10.29 -11.65
N LEU A 355 -7.66 9.02 -11.64
CA LEU A 355 -7.38 8.22 -12.83
C LEU A 355 -8.52 7.21 -13.01
N ALA A 356 -8.80 6.82 -14.25
CA ALA A 356 -9.81 5.80 -14.51
C ALA A 356 -9.45 4.93 -15.71
N ILE A 357 -9.87 3.66 -15.64
CA ILE A 357 -9.87 2.74 -16.78
C ILE A 357 -11.31 2.45 -17.17
N THR A 358 -11.59 2.45 -18.46
CA THR A 358 -12.89 2.12 -19.04
C THR A 358 -12.72 0.95 -19.99
N THR A 359 -13.56 -0.08 -19.91
CA THR A 359 -13.69 -1.09 -20.94
C THR A 359 -15.02 -0.94 -21.65
N LYS A 360 -15.03 -1.12 -22.99
CA LYS A 360 -16.20 -1.01 -23.86
C LYS A 360 -16.29 -2.26 -24.73
N ALA A 361 -17.44 -2.88 -24.75
CA ALA A 361 -17.70 -4.08 -25.53
C ALA A 361 -18.97 -3.93 -26.35
N ASP A 362 -18.88 -4.26 -27.65
CA ASP A 362 -19.98 -4.34 -28.62
C ASP A 362 -19.70 -5.59 -29.47
N GLU A 363 -20.53 -6.62 -29.35
CA GLU A 363 -20.27 -7.98 -29.91
C GLU A 363 -18.87 -8.51 -29.54
N ALA A 364 -18.45 -8.27 -28.32
CA ALA A 364 -17.11 -8.58 -27.84
C ALA A 364 -17.04 -8.76 -26.32
N THR A 365 -15.90 -9.20 -25.86
CA THR A 365 -15.43 -9.05 -24.47
C THR A 365 -14.13 -8.25 -24.47
N VAL A 366 -14.05 -7.23 -23.64
CA VAL A 366 -12.83 -6.46 -23.39
C VAL A 366 -12.52 -6.57 -21.91
N SER A 367 -11.39 -7.19 -21.58
CA SER A 367 -10.94 -7.39 -20.22
C SER A 367 -9.60 -6.70 -19.98
N VAL A 368 -9.48 -6.01 -18.86
CA VAL A 368 -8.22 -5.47 -18.35
C VAL A 368 -7.95 -6.13 -17.01
N ALA A 369 -6.72 -6.60 -16.80
CA ALA A 369 -6.31 -7.31 -15.58
C ALA A 369 -4.84 -7.03 -15.23
N ASN A 370 -4.39 -7.53 -14.08
CA ASN A 370 -3.02 -7.36 -13.59
C ASN A 370 -2.61 -5.89 -13.54
N LEU A 371 -3.56 -5.02 -13.11
CA LEU A 371 -3.30 -3.59 -13.02
C LEU A 371 -2.26 -3.31 -11.94
N SER A 372 -1.33 -2.43 -12.26
CA SER A 372 -0.36 -1.86 -11.34
C SER A 372 -0.26 -0.36 -11.51
N LEU A 373 0.07 0.33 -10.44
CA LEU A 373 0.26 1.77 -10.40
C LEU A 373 1.61 2.07 -9.74
N ASP A 374 2.44 2.85 -10.43
CA ASP A 374 3.64 3.45 -9.86
C ASP A 374 3.42 4.94 -9.70
N LEU A 375 3.63 5.48 -8.50
CA LEU A 375 3.63 6.91 -8.23
C LEU A 375 5.06 7.35 -7.89
N ASN A 376 5.56 8.37 -8.58
CA ASN A 376 6.92 8.90 -8.39
C ASN A 376 8.06 7.87 -8.54
N GLY A 377 7.84 6.82 -9.35
CA GLY A 377 8.81 5.75 -9.56
C GLY A 377 8.81 4.67 -8.46
N ALA A 378 7.84 4.71 -7.53
CA ALA A 378 7.63 3.70 -6.51
C ALA A 378 6.35 2.90 -6.77
N PRO A 379 6.39 1.57 -6.65
CA PRO A 379 5.19 0.75 -6.69
C PRO A 379 4.18 1.18 -5.63
N THR A 380 2.92 1.31 -6.03
CA THR A 380 1.82 1.73 -5.17
C THR A 380 0.79 0.62 -5.10
N ALA A 381 0.48 0.15 -3.91
CA ALA A 381 -0.50 -0.92 -3.73
C ALA A 381 -1.90 -0.47 -4.16
N LEU A 382 -2.67 -1.37 -4.77
CA LEU A 382 -4.08 -1.15 -5.08
C LEU A 382 -4.94 -1.81 -4.00
N SER A 383 -5.75 -0.99 -3.30
CA SER A 383 -6.73 -1.48 -2.33
C SER A 383 -8.10 -1.52 -2.99
N GLY A 384 -8.45 -2.68 -3.54
CA GLY A 384 -9.69 -2.90 -4.28
C GLY A 384 -9.47 -3.71 -5.56
N PRO A 385 -10.41 -3.65 -6.54
CA PRO A 385 -10.26 -4.38 -7.80
C PRO A 385 -9.04 -3.94 -8.61
N ASP A 386 -8.29 -4.89 -9.12
CA ASP A 386 -7.17 -4.71 -10.06
C ASP A 386 -7.50 -5.18 -11.49
N ALA A 387 -8.77 -5.44 -11.74
CA ALA A 387 -9.27 -5.91 -13.03
C ALA A 387 -10.69 -5.42 -13.30
N ILE A 388 -11.02 -5.21 -14.58
CA ILE A 388 -12.39 -4.97 -15.06
C ILE A 388 -12.65 -5.67 -16.38
N SER A 389 -13.92 -5.90 -16.69
CA SER A 389 -14.33 -6.49 -17.95
C SER A 389 -15.70 -5.96 -18.36
N ALA A 390 -15.85 -5.65 -19.64
CA ALA A 390 -17.12 -5.44 -20.31
C ALA A 390 -17.39 -6.60 -21.27
N THR A 391 -18.63 -7.09 -21.32
CA THR A 391 -19.05 -8.16 -22.24
C THR A 391 -20.41 -7.85 -22.82
N ASN A 392 -20.52 -7.88 -24.13
CA ASN A 392 -21.78 -7.68 -24.84
C ASN A 392 -21.93 -8.67 -26.00
N ASP A 393 -23.12 -9.27 -26.13
CA ASP A 393 -23.45 -10.28 -27.13
C ASP A 393 -24.45 -9.80 -28.20
N GLY A 394 -24.71 -8.47 -28.31
CA GLY A 394 -25.25 -8.00 -29.55
C GLY A 394 -26.36 -6.98 -29.61
N ALA A 395 -26.89 -6.35 -28.58
CA ALA A 395 -27.92 -5.34 -28.79
C ALA A 395 -27.55 -3.93 -28.33
N ASP A 396 -26.88 -3.85 -27.18
CA ASP A 396 -26.45 -2.57 -26.58
C ASP A 396 -25.00 -2.71 -26.13
N ARG A 397 -24.23 -1.64 -26.27
CA ARG A 397 -22.83 -1.62 -25.81
C ARG A 397 -22.74 -1.75 -24.28
N ASP A 398 -21.90 -2.64 -23.79
CA ASP A 398 -21.51 -2.70 -22.38
C ASP A 398 -20.30 -1.82 -22.11
N ILE A 399 -20.33 -1.06 -21.00
CA ILE A 399 -19.27 -0.17 -20.56
C ILE A 399 -19.06 -0.33 -19.08
N THR A 400 -17.85 -0.66 -18.68
CA THR A 400 -17.46 -0.80 -17.26
C THR A 400 -16.34 0.17 -16.93
N TYR A 401 -16.37 0.72 -15.72
CA TYR A 401 -15.39 1.68 -15.23
C TYR A 401 -14.70 1.19 -13.98
N LEU A 402 -13.39 1.44 -13.89
CA LEU A 402 -12.60 1.32 -12.67
C LEU A 402 -11.93 2.66 -12.42
N VAL A 403 -12.10 3.23 -11.23
CA VAL A 403 -11.50 4.51 -10.83
C VAL A 403 -10.46 4.25 -9.76
N PHE A 404 -9.30 4.89 -9.92
CA PHE A 404 -8.27 5.00 -8.90
C PHE A 404 -8.55 6.29 -8.12
N ASP A 405 -8.65 6.17 -6.82
CA ASP A 405 -8.99 7.28 -5.90
C ASP A 405 -7.77 8.14 -5.58
N THR A 406 -7.01 8.48 -6.63
CA THR A 406 -5.87 9.40 -6.56
C THR A 406 -6.32 10.83 -6.33
N ASP A 407 -5.45 11.66 -5.80
CA ASP A 407 -5.63 13.10 -5.68
C ASP A 407 -4.58 13.89 -6.48
N ALA A 408 -4.63 15.22 -6.37
CA ALA A 408 -3.71 16.08 -7.10
C ALA A 408 -2.25 15.91 -6.65
N ALA A 409 -1.98 15.53 -5.41
CA ALA A 409 -0.62 15.31 -4.91
C ALA A 409 -0.03 14.00 -5.45
N ASP A 410 -0.85 12.95 -5.55
CA ASP A 410 -0.48 11.65 -6.10
C ASP A 410 -0.01 11.77 -7.55
N VAL A 411 -0.73 12.54 -8.37
CA VAL A 411 -0.51 12.64 -9.82
C VAL A 411 0.29 13.87 -10.27
N ALA A 412 0.70 14.73 -9.34
CA ALA A 412 1.45 15.96 -9.65
C ALA A 412 2.81 15.68 -10.30
N ASN A 413 3.41 14.55 -9.96
CA ASN A 413 4.69 14.09 -10.47
C ASN A 413 4.51 12.95 -11.48
N ALA A 414 5.61 12.25 -11.80
CA ALA A 414 5.55 11.11 -12.71
C ALA A 414 4.71 9.96 -12.14
N PHE A 415 3.91 9.32 -12.98
CA PHE A 415 3.24 8.07 -12.64
C PHE A 415 3.11 7.14 -13.84
N THR A 416 2.95 5.85 -13.58
CA THR A 416 2.71 4.82 -14.60
C THR A 416 1.58 3.91 -14.18
N ILE A 417 0.58 3.74 -15.06
CA ILE A 417 -0.42 2.67 -14.96
C ILE A 417 -0.04 1.61 -15.97
N SER A 418 0.04 0.35 -15.57
CA SER A 418 0.28 -0.77 -16.46
C SER A 418 -0.63 -1.96 -16.15
N GLY A 419 -0.73 -2.88 -17.09
CA GLY A 419 -1.55 -4.07 -16.98
C GLY A 419 -1.61 -4.83 -18.31
N ASP A 420 -2.55 -5.77 -18.34
CA ASP A 420 -2.80 -6.61 -19.50
C ASP A 420 -4.21 -6.37 -20.04
N VAL A 421 -4.37 -6.34 -21.36
CA VAL A 421 -5.67 -6.23 -22.01
C VAL A 421 -5.92 -7.41 -22.95
N THR A 422 -7.14 -7.92 -22.93
CA THR A 422 -7.61 -8.97 -23.85
C THR A 422 -8.86 -8.48 -24.57
N VAL A 423 -8.84 -8.53 -25.91
CA VAL A 423 -10.00 -8.29 -26.77
C VAL A 423 -10.43 -9.60 -27.40
N SER A 424 -11.64 -10.06 -27.10
CA SER A 424 -12.23 -11.27 -27.66
C SER A 424 -13.50 -10.91 -28.43
N LEU A 425 -13.46 -10.98 -29.76
CA LEU A 425 -14.61 -10.74 -30.61
C LEU A 425 -15.58 -11.93 -30.60
N GLN A 426 -16.87 -11.66 -30.65
CA GLN A 426 -17.92 -12.66 -30.72
C GLN A 426 -18.47 -12.77 -32.16
N GLY A 427 -18.56 -14.00 -32.66
CA GLY A 427 -19.21 -14.30 -33.95
C GLY A 427 -18.64 -13.53 -35.14
N ASP A 428 -19.54 -13.07 -36.01
CA ASP A 428 -19.22 -12.23 -37.16
C ASP A 428 -19.27 -10.74 -36.74
N TYR A 429 -18.29 -10.30 -35.93
CA TYR A 429 -18.22 -8.93 -35.45
C TYR A 429 -18.49 -7.91 -36.57
N SER A 430 -19.52 -7.11 -36.38
CA SER A 430 -19.96 -6.06 -37.30
C SER A 430 -20.06 -4.68 -36.61
N GLY A 431 -19.51 -4.57 -35.43
CA GLY A 431 -19.58 -3.38 -34.57
C GLY A 431 -18.89 -2.13 -35.14
N SER A 432 -19.11 -1.03 -34.49
CA SER A 432 -18.50 0.25 -34.87
C SER A 432 -17.03 0.31 -34.44
N GLU A 433 -16.20 1.09 -35.15
CA GLU A 433 -14.78 1.29 -34.80
C GLU A 433 -14.53 1.70 -33.34
N GLU A 434 -15.51 2.39 -32.71
CA GLU A 434 -15.46 2.83 -31.30
C GLU A 434 -16.14 1.86 -30.33
N GLY A 435 -16.69 0.74 -30.82
CA GLY A 435 -17.50 -0.20 -30.03
C GLY A 435 -16.68 -1.07 -29.10
N VAL A 436 -15.44 -1.39 -29.50
CA VAL A 436 -14.53 -2.29 -28.77
C VAL A 436 -13.27 -1.52 -28.43
N ALA A 437 -13.09 -1.19 -27.17
CA ALA A 437 -11.98 -0.36 -26.72
C ALA A 437 -11.72 -0.49 -25.21
N PHE A 438 -10.52 -0.11 -24.78
CA PHE A 438 -10.28 0.33 -23.42
C PHE A 438 -9.66 1.73 -23.42
N ASP A 439 -10.00 2.51 -22.43
CA ASP A 439 -9.49 3.87 -22.26
C ASP A 439 -8.83 4.00 -20.89
N ILE A 440 -7.74 4.75 -20.82
CA ILE A 440 -7.20 5.31 -19.59
C ILE A 440 -7.54 6.79 -19.61
N SER A 441 -8.20 7.27 -18.58
CA SER A 441 -8.66 8.66 -18.46
C SER A 441 -7.98 9.30 -17.27
N VAL A 442 -7.57 10.55 -17.46
CA VAL A 442 -6.85 11.35 -16.47
C VAL A 442 -7.63 12.64 -16.23
N GLU A 443 -7.91 12.96 -14.95
CA GLU A 443 -8.50 14.22 -14.53
C GLU A 443 -7.49 15.35 -14.50
#